data_f11d9ed2932a77e4b9e7367a46d21932
#
_entry.id   f11d9ed2932a77e4b9e7367a46d21932
#
_cell.length_a   1.000
_cell.length_b   1.000
_cell.length_c   1.000
_cell.angle_alpha   90.00
_cell.angle_beta   90.00
_cell.angle_gamma   90.00
#
_symmetry.space_group_name_H-M   'P 1'
#
loop_
_entity.id
_entity.type
_entity.pdbx_description
1 polymer ?
#
loop_
_entity_poly.entity_id
_entity_poly.type
_entity_poly.pdbx_seq_one_letter_code
_entity_poly.pdbx_strand_id
1 'polypeptide(L)'
;MYELHRLGWNSFQQLCQTICREVLGQTVESFLDSNDAGKDGAFAGTWTPAPGEVYAGRFVIQCKFTADAGQNLKPSDINDEIEKVRKLVAAGQCDVYVLMTNAGVSGAQTAKVKALLAQAGVQHVLVFGSTWINQQVRERKSLR
;
A
#
# COMPACT_ATOMS: atom_id res chain seq x y z
N MET A 1 -0.67 -6.92 20.02
CA MET A 1 -0.97 -6.52 18.65
C MET A 1 -2.03 -5.44 18.66
N TYR A 2 -1.84 -4.42 17.85
CA TYR A 2 -2.81 -3.33 17.75
C TYR A 2 -4.02 -3.78 16.93
N GLU A 3 -5.20 -3.38 17.38
CA GLU A 3 -6.45 -3.74 16.70
C GLU A 3 -6.77 -2.72 15.60
N LEU A 4 -6.08 -2.84 14.49
CA LEU A 4 -6.15 -1.89 13.37
C LEU A 4 -7.55 -1.75 12.79
N HIS A 5 -8.36 -2.82 12.85
CA HIS A 5 -9.72 -2.82 12.33
C HIS A 5 -10.65 -1.85 13.06
N ARG A 6 -10.26 -1.38 14.25
CA ARG A 6 -11.03 -0.43 15.04
C ARG A 6 -10.70 1.03 14.75
N LEU A 7 -9.68 1.29 13.94
CA LEU A 7 -9.24 2.66 13.68
C LEU A 7 -10.26 3.47 12.86
N GLY A 8 -11.00 2.82 11.99
CA GLY A 8 -11.79 3.49 10.99
C GLY A 8 -10.94 3.89 9.80
N TRP A 9 -11.61 4.22 8.69
CA TRP A 9 -10.96 4.49 7.42
C TRP A 9 -9.98 5.67 7.49
N ASN A 10 -10.44 6.79 8.03
CA ASN A 10 -9.61 8.00 8.05
C ASN A 10 -8.36 7.84 8.92
N SER A 11 -8.52 7.24 10.09
CA SER A 11 -7.38 7.02 10.98
C SER A 11 -6.39 6.03 10.40
N PHE A 12 -6.88 4.99 9.71
CA PHE A 12 -6.00 4.04 9.05
C PHE A 12 -5.22 4.71 7.91
N GLN A 13 -5.89 5.56 7.11
CA GLN A 13 -5.23 6.29 6.04
C GLN A 13 -4.13 7.21 6.58
N GLN A 14 -4.41 7.90 7.69
CA GLN A 14 -3.41 8.75 8.35
C GLN A 14 -2.22 7.94 8.85
N LEU A 15 -2.48 6.74 9.40
CA LEU A 15 -1.42 5.84 9.82
C LEU A 15 -0.55 5.44 8.63
N CYS A 16 -1.15 5.07 7.51
CA CYS A 16 -0.42 4.72 6.30
C CYS A 16 0.44 5.87 5.81
N GLN A 17 -0.09 7.09 5.85
CA GLN A 17 0.64 8.29 5.46
C GLN A 17 1.87 8.50 6.36
N THR A 18 1.68 8.33 7.67
CA THR A 18 2.78 8.45 8.63
C THR A 18 3.84 7.38 8.41
N ILE A 19 3.42 6.14 8.12
CA ILE A 19 4.34 5.06 7.80
C ILE A 19 5.17 5.41 6.55
N CYS A 20 4.55 5.94 5.52
CA CYS A 20 5.29 6.35 4.32
C CYS A 20 6.37 7.37 4.66
N ARG A 21 6.05 8.34 5.50
CA ARG A 21 7.02 9.37 5.90
C ARG A 21 8.13 8.80 6.78
N GLU A 22 7.77 8.00 7.78
CA GLU A 22 8.72 7.54 8.79
C GLU A 22 9.52 6.31 8.37
N VAL A 23 8.93 5.43 7.59
CA VAL A 23 9.55 4.17 7.19
C VAL A 23 10.16 4.25 5.80
N LEU A 24 9.39 4.75 4.83
CA LEU A 24 9.89 4.90 3.47
C LEU A 24 10.69 6.19 3.28
N GLY A 25 10.60 7.12 4.23
CA GLY A 25 11.35 8.37 4.17
C GLY A 25 10.82 9.34 3.11
N GLN A 26 9.57 9.20 2.70
CA GLN A 26 9.00 9.98 1.61
C GLN A 26 7.79 10.79 2.06
N THR A 27 7.71 12.01 1.59
CA THR A 27 6.52 12.84 1.77
C THR A 27 5.57 12.54 0.63
N VAL A 28 4.44 11.96 0.96
CA VAL A 28 3.41 11.64 -0.02
C VAL A 28 2.71 12.92 -0.46
N GLU A 29 2.61 13.12 -1.78
CA GLU A 29 2.02 14.33 -2.33
C GLU A 29 0.55 14.50 -1.95
N SER A 30 -0.18 13.38 -1.91
CA SER A 30 -1.61 13.43 -1.65
C SER A 30 -2.11 12.07 -1.17
N PHE A 31 -2.89 12.08 -0.09
CA PHE A 31 -3.73 10.96 0.30
C PHE A 31 -5.16 11.46 0.21
N LEU A 32 -5.67 11.52 -1.03
CA LEU A 32 -7.02 12.00 -1.24
C LEU A 32 -8.03 10.88 -1.11
N ASP A 33 -9.17 11.27 -0.62
CA ASP A 33 -10.31 10.40 -0.62
C ASP A 33 -10.68 10.18 -2.05
N SER A 34 -10.39 9.06 -2.56
CA SER A 34 -11.25 8.67 -3.49
C SER A 34 -11.09 8.82 -4.93
N ASN A 35 -11.37 9.53 -5.64
CA ASN A 35 -11.71 9.51 -7.05
C ASN A 35 -10.57 9.89 -7.94
N ASP A 36 -9.44 10.08 -7.36
CA ASP A 36 -8.36 10.72 -8.04
C ASP A 36 -7.51 9.68 -8.78
N ALA A 37 -7.98 9.27 -9.95
CA ALA A 37 -7.30 8.32 -10.80
C ALA A 37 -6.95 6.99 -10.10
N GLY A 38 -7.66 6.68 -9.01
CA GLY A 38 -7.51 5.42 -8.31
C GLY A 38 -6.31 5.31 -7.38
N LYS A 39 -5.70 6.44 -7.00
CA LYS A 39 -4.59 6.43 -6.04
C LYS A 39 -4.97 7.17 -4.77
N ASP A 40 -4.53 6.66 -3.62
CA ASP A 40 -4.70 7.33 -2.34
C ASP A 40 -3.57 8.31 -2.09
N GLY A 41 -2.40 8.02 -2.63
CA GLY A 41 -1.26 8.91 -2.53
C GLY A 41 -0.19 8.56 -3.54
N ALA A 42 0.76 9.45 -3.72
CA ALA A 42 1.82 9.25 -4.68
C ALA A 42 3.06 10.03 -4.28
N PHE A 43 4.21 9.53 -4.69
CA PHE A 43 5.47 10.27 -4.61
C PHE A 43 6.44 9.73 -5.64
N ALA A 44 7.48 10.52 -5.95
CA ALA A 44 8.59 10.06 -6.75
C ALA A 44 9.82 10.00 -5.85
N GLY A 45 10.59 8.93 -5.94
CA GLY A 45 11.77 8.78 -5.10
C GLY A 45 12.37 7.38 -5.17
N THR A 46 13.12 7.05 -4.14
CA THR A 46 13.83 5.77 -4.02
C THR A 46 13.70 5.25 -2.60
N TRP A 47 13.43 3.96 -2.49
CA TRP A 47 13.38 3.28 -1.19
C TRP A 47 14.23 2.03 -1.22
N THR A 48 15.10 1.89 -0.23
CA THR A 48 16.02 0.76 -0.10
C THR A 48 15.76 0.09 1.24
N PRO A 49 14.81 -0.87 1.31
CA PRO A 49 14.47 -1.54 2.58
C PRO A 49 15.56 -2.45 3.09
N ALA A 50 16.43 -2.96 2.19
CA ALA A 50 17.53 -3.84 2.55
C ALA A 50 18.63 -3.68 1.52
N PRO A 51 19.89 -4.04 1.86
CA PRO A 51 20.98 -4.00 0.88
C PRO A 51 20.64 -4.83 -0.36
N GLY A 52 20.76 -4.22 -1.52
CA GLY A 52 20.45 -4.87 -2.80
C GLY A 52 18.98 -4.80 -3.21
N GLU A 53 18.09 -4.34 -2.35
CA GLU A 53 16.69 -4.13 -2.69
C GLU A 53 16.45 -2.64 -2.90
N VAL A 54 16.36 -2.20 -4.14
CA VAL A 54 16.12 -0.80 -4.46
C VAL A 54 14.86 -0.68 -5.30
N TYR A 55 13.93 0.15 -4.83
CA TYR A 55 12.73 0.50 -5.58
C TYR A 55 12.78 1.99 -5.88
N ALA A 56 12.67 2.34 -7.14
CA ALA A 56 12.84 3.73 -7.57
C ALA A 56 11.82 4.09 -8.64
N GLY A 57 11.46 5.35 -8.71
CA GLY A 57 10.57 5.90 -9.69
C GLY A 57 9.34 6.53 -9.05
N ARG A 58 8.19 6.37 -9.74
CA ARG A 58 6.93 6.89 -9.25
C ARG A 58 6.19 5.81 -8.46
N PHE A 59 5.91 6.13 -7.21
CA PHE A 59 5.20 5.25 -6.29
C PHE A 59 3.75 5.68 -6.21
N VAL A 60 2.86 4.70 -6.27
CA VAL A 60 1.43 4.90 -5.99
C VAL A 60 1.08 4.09 -4.76
N ILE A 61 0.44 4.74 -3.79
CA ILE A 61 0.05 4.12 -2.52
C ILE A 61 -1.45 3.94 -2.53
N GLN A 62 -1.90 2.72 -2.25
CA GLN A 62 -3.32 2.39 -2.09
C GLN A 62 -3.53 1.85 -0.69
N CYS A 63 -4.48 2.45 0.03
CA CYS A 63 -4.88 1.96 1.35
C CYS A 63 -6.19 1.20 1.22
N LYS A 64 -6.23 -0.01 1.77
CA LYS A 64 -7.45 -0.83 1.82
C LYS A 64 -7.76 -1.13 3.29
N PHE A 65 -8.88 -0.62 3.76
CA PHE A 65 -9.30 -0.79 5.14
C PHE A 65 -10.47 -1.76 5.25
N THR A 66 -10.43 -2.62 6.26
CA THR A 66 -11.57 -3.44 6.64
C THR A 66 -11.87 -3.26 8.12
N ALA A 67 -13.16 -3.19 8.47
CA ALA A 67 -13.60 -3.16 9.85
C ALA A 67 -13.72 -4.59 10.44
N ASP A 68 -13.54 -5.61 9.62
CA ASP A 68 -13.66 -7.01 10.01
C ASP A 68 -12.29 -7.56 10.41
N ALA A 69 -12.13 -7.90 11.69
CA ALA A 69 -10.86 -8.37 12.25
C ALA A 69 -10.35 -9.66 11.61
N GLY A 70 -11.24 -10.48 11.09
CA GLY A 70 -10.88 -11.77 10.48
C GLY A 70 -10.64 -11.71 8.99
N GLN A 71 -10.72 -10.53 8.39
CA GLN A 71 -10.59 -10.38 6.96
C GLN A 71 -9.18 -10.64 6.47
N ASN A 72 -9.06 -11.42 5.40
CA ASN A 72 -7.81 -11.64 4.71
C ASN A 72 -7.87 -11.04 3.31
N LEU A 73 -6.75 -10.54 2.83
CA LEU A 73 -6.65 -9.98 1.49
C LEU A 73 -6.82 -11.07 0.44
N LYS A 74 -7.66 -10.81 -0.55
CA LYS A 74 -7.93 -11.71 -1.68
C LYS A 74 -7.73 -10.96 -2.99
N PRO A 75 -7.42 -11.67 -4.09
CA PRO A 75 -7.32 -11.00 -5.40
C PRO A 75 -8.56 -10.21 -5.79
N SER A 76 -9.75 -10.68 -5.42
CA SER A 76 -10.99 -9.97 -5.70
C SER A 76 -11.07 -8.59 -5.05
N ASP A 77 -10.32 -8.38 -3.97
CA ASP A 77 -10.33 -7.09 -3.26
C ASP A 77 -9.72 -5.96 -4.08
N ILE A 78 -8.91 -6.28 -5.09
CA ILE A 78 -8.28 -5.27 -5.95
C ILE A 78 -8.81 -5.27 -7.38
N ASN A 79 -9.84 -6.04 -7.67
CA ASN A 79 -10.38 -6.10 -9.04
C ASN A 79 -10.79 -4.71 -9.54
N ASP A 80 -11.39 -3.90 -8.68
CA ASP A 80 -11.83 -2.56 -9.04
C ASP A 80 -10.67 -1.61 -9.32
N GLU A 81 -9.48 -1.95 -8.86
CA GLU A 81 -8.30 -1.09 -8.98
C GLU A 81 -7.49 -1.37 -10.25
N ILE A 82 -7.65 -2.55 -10.84
CA ILE A 82 -6.79 -3.00 -11.93
C ILE A 82 -6.82 -2.04 -13.12
N GLU A 83 -8.01 -1.62 -13.54
CA GLU A 83 -8.13 -0.72 -14.69
C GLU A 83 -7.54 0.66 -14.40
N LYS A 84 -7.73 1.15 -13.18
CA LYS A 84 -7.16 2.42 -12.75
C LYS A 84 -5.63 2.37 -12.74
N VAL A 85 -5.09 1.27 -12.23
CA VAL A 85 -3.63 1.06 -12.21
C VAL A 85 -3.08 1.00 -13.62
N ARG A 86 -3.78 0.27 -14.52
CA ARG A 86 -3.36 0.18 -15.92
C ARG A 86 -3.25 1.56 -16.56
N LYS A 87 -4.20 2.44 -16.30
CA LYS A 87 -4.18 3.81 -16.80
C LYS A 87 -3.01 4.61 -16.24
N LEU A 88 -2.74 4.46 -14.93
CA LEU A 88 -1.60 5.13 -14.30
C LEU A 88 -0.28 4.67 -14.88
N VAL A 89 -0.12 3.37 -15.13
CA VAL A 89 1.08 2.81 -15.75
C VAL A 89 1.25 3.38 -17.14
N ALA A 90 0.17 3.39 -17.94
CA ALA A 90 0.21 3.91 -19.31
C ALA A 90 0.60 5.38 -19.35
N ALA A 91 0.24 6.15 -18.30
CA ALA A 91 0.59 7.56 -18.19
C ALA A 91 1.99 7.78 -17.59
N GLY A 92 2.74 6.72 -17.31
CA GLY A 92 4.06 6.83 -16.70
C GLY A 92 4.03 7.25 -15.22
N GLN A 93 2.92 7.00 -14.52
CA GLN A 93 2.72 7.48 -13.16
C GLN A 93 2.80 6.40 -12.09
N CYS A 94 3.11 5.17 -12.48
CA CYS A 94 3.19 4.07 -11.52
C CYS A 94 4.28 3.07 -11.91
N ASP A 95 5.43 3.22 -11.30
CA ASP A 95 6.54 2.26 -11.41
C ASP A 95 6.48 1.26 -10.27
N VAL A 96 6.12 1.74 -9.08
CA VAL A 96 6.00 0.94 -7.86
C VAL A 96 4.59 1.14 -7.30
N TYR A 97 3.89 0.04 -7.09
CA TYR A 97 2.56 0.08 -6.47
C TYR A 97 2.67 -0.49 -5.06
N VAL A 98 2.25 0.30 -4.07
CA VAL A 98 2.29 -0.10 -2.67
C VAL A 98 0.85 -0.25 -2.17
N LEU A 99 0.50 -1.46 -1.80
CA LEU A 99 -0.81 -1.75 -1.20
C LEU A 99 -0.63 -1.91 0.30
N MET A 100 -1.29 -1.07 1.07
CA MET A 100 -1.27 -1.11 2.53
C MET A 100 -2.65 -1.48 3.04
N THR A 101 -2.75 -2.51 3.85
CA THR A 101 -4.04 -2.97 4.34
C THR A 101 -3.93 -3.45 5.78
N ASN A 102 -5.03 -3.28 6.53
CA ASN A 102 -5.14 -3.86 7.86
C ASN A 102 -5.67 -5.30 7.83
N ALA A 103 -5.97 -5.82 6.65
CA ALA A 103 -6.32 -7.23 6.48
C ALA A 103 -5.08 -8.11 6.64
N GLY A 104 -5.30 -9.38 6.96
CA GLY A 104 -4.23 -10.37 6.96
C GLY A 104 -3.80 -10.68 5.53
N VAL A 105 -2.53 -11.01 5.34
CA VAL A 105 -2.02 -11.40 4.02
C VAL A 105 -1.29 -12.74 4.15
N SER A 106 -1.54 -13.65 3.20
CA SER A 106 -0.80 -14.89 3.08
C SER A 106 0.13 -14.81 1.88
N GLY A 107 1.17 -15.65 1.87
CA GLY A 107 2.09 -15.69 0.74
C GLY A 107 1.40 -16.04 -0.57
N ALA A 108 0.46 -17.00 -0.53
CA ALA A 108 -0.26 -17.43 -1.73
C ALA A 108 -1.14 -16.33 -2.31
N GLN A 109 -1.90 -15.64 -1.45
CA GLN A 109 -2.79 -14.57 -1.91
C GLN A 109 -2.00 -13.34 -2.36
N THR A 110 -0.91 -13.03 -1.66
CA THR A 110 -0.01 -11.94 -2.04
C THR A 110 0.57 -12.18 -3.44
N ALA A 111 1.00 -13.41 -3.72
CA ALA A 111 1.54 -13.75 -5.04
C ALA A 111 0.50 -13.52 -6.14
N LYS A 112 -0.76 -13.89 -5.90
CA LYS A 112 -1.85 -13.69 -6.87
C LYS A 112 -2.14 -12.21 -7.10
N VAL A 113 -2.15 -11.42 -6.02
CA VAL A 113 -2.35 -9.97 -6.11
C VAL A 113 -1.23 -9.33 -6.92
N LYS A 114 0.02 -9.69 -6.62
CA LYS A 114 1.18 -9.18 -7.35
C LYS A 114 1.12 -9.54 -8.83
N ALA A 115 0.70 -10.77 -9.15
CA ALA A 115 0.59 -11.21 -10.53
C ALA A 115 -0.43 -10.38 -11.31
N LEU A 116 -1.59 -10.09 -10.71
CA LEU A 116 -2.62 -9.27 -11.34
C LEU A 116 -2.11 -7.86 -11.64
N LEU A 117 -1.40 -7.26 -10.70
CA LEU A 117 -0.86 -5.91 -10.85
C LEU A 117 0.30 -5.90 -11.86
N ALA A 118 1.11 -6.94 -11.88
CA ALA A 118 2.17 -7.07 -12.88
C ALA A 118 1.59 -7.15 -14.30
N GLN A 119 0.47 -7.86 -14.45
CA GLN A 119 -0.23 -7.93 -15.74
C GLN A 119 -0.79 -6.57 -16.16
N ALA A 120 -1.09 -5.70 -15.20
CA ALA A 120 -1.51 -4.34 -15.48
C ALA A 120 -0.34 -3.43 -15.87
N GLY A 121 0.88 -3.92 -15.81
CA GLY A 121 2.08 -3.22 -16.24
C GLY A 121 2.95 -2.65 -15.13
N VAL A 122 2.61 -2.91 -13.86
CA VAL A 122 3.40 -2.40 -12.74
C VAL A 122 4.72 -3.15 -12.64
N GLN A 123 5.81 -2.40 -12.51
CA GLN A 123 7.15 -2.96 -12.46
C GLN A 123 7.44 -3.64 -11.10
N HIS A 124 7.05 -2.99 -10.01
CA HIS A 124 7.25 -3.51 -8.65
C HIS A 124 5.98 -3.36 -7.83
N VAL A 125 5.57 -4.42 -7.14
CA VAL A 125 4.40 -4.41 -6.27
C VAL A 125 4.83 -4.77 -4.86
N LEU A 126 4.48 -3.92 -3.90
CA LEU A 126 4.74 -4.14 -2.48
C LEU A 126 3.41 -4.25 -1.76
N VAL A 127 3.24 -5.29 -0.95
CA VAL A 127 2.01 -5.51 -0.18
C VAL A 127 2.36 -5.57 1.30
N PHE A 128 1.81 -4.62 2.05
CA PHE A 128 2.02 -4.52 3.49
C PHE A 128 0.70 -4.76 4.21
N GLY A 129 0.59 -5.89 4.88
CA GLY A 129 -0.61 -6.28 5.60
C GLY A 129 -0.56 -5.96 7.08
N SER A 130 -1.53 -6.47 7.83
CA SER A 130 -1.69 -6.16 9.25
C SER A 130 -0.46 -6.49 10.08
N THR A 131 0.18 -7.61 9.82
CA THR A 131 1.37 -8.02 10.60
C THR A 131 2.51 -7.03 10.41
N TRP A 132 2.78 -6.66 9.16
CA TRP A 132 3.85 -5.71 8.87
C TRP A 132 3.56 -4.33 9.49
N ILE A 133 2.31 -3.86 9.34
CA ILE A 133 1.90 -2.56 9.87
C ILE A 133 2.01 -2.55 11.40
N ASN A 134 1.52 -3.61 12.06
CA ASN A 134 1.64 -3.73 13.52
C ASN A 134 3.09 -3.71 13.98
N GLN A 135 3.98 -4.35 13.22
CA GLN A 135 5.40 -4.34 13.53
C GLN A 135 5.97 -2.93 13.46
N GLN A 136 5.60 -2.14 12.45
CA GLN A 136 6.06 -0.76 12.34
C GLN A 136 5.58 0.09 13.52
N VAL A 137 4.30 -0.04 13.87
CA VAL A 137 3.73 0.69 15.01
C VAL A 137 4.45 0.33 16.30
N ARG A 138 4.73 -0.97 16.52
CA ARG A 138 5.41 -1.43 17.71
C ARG A 138 6.83 -0.90 17.84
N GLU A 139 7.54 -0.82 16.72
CA GLU A 139 8.96 -0.44 16.72
C GLU A 139 9.20 1.07 16.71
N ARG A 140 8.18 1.87 16.41
CA ARG A 140 8.33 3.32 16.23
C ARG A 140 7.39 4.08 17.14
N LYS A 141 7.96 4.88 18.05
CA LYS A 141 7.16 5.68 18.99
C LYS A 141 6.26 6.68 18.26
N SER A 142 6.73 7.23 17.15
CA SER A 142 5.96 8.23 16.39
C SER A 142 4.66 7.68 15.82
N LEU A 143 4.51 6.35 15.74
CA LEU A 143 3.32 5.71 15.21
C LEU A 143 2.33 5.25 16.27
N ARG A 144 2.69 5.37 17.55
CA ARG A 144 1.84 4.90 18.66
C ARG A 144 0.84 5.95 19.10
#